data_ea7e825b55082ecfe83ad1ce1da39967
#
_entry.id   ea7e825b55082ecfe83ad1ce1da39967
#
_cell.length_a   1.000
_cell.length_b   1.000
_cell.length_c   1.000
_cell.angle_alpha   90.00
_cell.angle_beta   90.00
_cell.angle_gamma   90.00
#
_symmetry.space_group_name_H-M   'P 1'
#
loop_
_entity.id
_entity.type
_entity.pdbx_description
1 polymer ?
#
loop_
_entity_poly.entity_id
_entity_poly.type
_entity_poly.pdbx_seq_one_letter_code
_entity_poly.pdbx_strand_id
1 'polypeptide(L)'
;MNKRYTDLEVTLGTYVPPVKIDYPEEDPYVGLYKPVYDRPYPEVDANYPYVDDTWRNKLRIWFGYRFVRPILGVVLRLKYGLRWQIEGEKKWHRSSCPMRRYLKKFDLSHGAITIANHCYRHDCASVLTAINGTHRTRIPMFAPNFRTKDQYFLRIVGGIPIPAPEAGLSAMKAFNAAFDEFDRRGYWFHIFPEAKRWDWYKPLRPFQKGAFTMSYKYNKPIIPFAITYRERTGIYRFLGPKDEPLTQVVMGAPIYPDTSAPRAAETERLMNKTHEEICRLAGIKHNTWPSSL
;
A
#
# COMPACT_ATOMS: atom_id res chain seq x y z
N MET A 1 -20.50 -9.50 -17.44
CA MET A 1 -20.42 -8.69 -16.21
C MET A 1 -19.83 -9.57 -15.13
N ASN A 2 -18.77 -9.18 -14.47
CA ASN A 2 -18.06 -10.03 -13.52
C ASN A 2 -18.94 -10.24 -12.27
N LYS A 3 -19.23 -11.50 -11.93
CA LYS A 3 -20.18 -11.89 -10.88
C LYS A 3 -19.80 -11.35 -9.50
N ARG A 4 -18.52 -11.46 -9.13
CA ARG A 4 -18.06 -11.00 -7.81
C ARG A 4 -18.12 -9.49 -7.64
N TYR A 5 -17.89 -8.75 -8.72
CA TYR A 5 -18.01 -7.30 -8.68
C TYR A 5 -19.47 -6.85 -8.55
N THR A 6 -20.39 -7.56 -9.19
CA THR A 6 -21.83 -7.26 -9.14
C THR A 6 -22.48 -7.66 -7.82
N ASP A 7 -21.94 -8.67 -7.14
CA ASP A 7 -22.43 -9.13 -5.85
C ASP A 7 -22.01 -8.19 -4.70
N LEU A 8 -21.17 -7.19 -4.99
CA LEU A 8 -20.67 -6.23 -4.01
C LEU A 8 -21.79 -5.31 -3.51
N GLU A 9 -22.04 -5.33 -2.21
CA GLU A 9 -22.90 -4.36 -1.54
C GLU A 9 -22.05 -3.23 -0.92
N VAL A 10 -22.34 -1.99 -1.29
CA VAL A 10 -21.66 -0.79 -0.80
C VAL A 10 -22.57 0.10 0.00
N THR A 11 -22.01 0.90 0.89
CA THR A 11 -22.75 1.92 1.63
C THR A 11 -23.27 2.99 0.67
N LEU A 12 -24.51 3.45 0.90
CA LEU A 12 -25.12 4.53 0.12
C LEU A 12 -24.19 5.75 0.04
N GLY A 13 -24.03 6.31 -1.15
CA GLY A 13 -23.15 7.44 -1.44
C GLY A 13 -21.69 7.06 -1.70
N THR A 14 -21.32 5.79 -1.59
CA THR A 14 -20.00 5.32 -1.99
C THR A 14 -19.95 5.10 -3.50
N TYR A 15 -19.06 5.82 -4.16
CA TYR A 15 -18.91 5.71 -5.61
C TYR A 15 -18.22 4.39 -6.00
N VAL A 16 -18.81 3.68 -6.96
CA VAL A 16 -18.22 2.50 -7.60
C VAL A 16 -17.87 2.88 -9.04
N PRO A 17 -16.61 2.79 -9.45
CA PRO A 17 -16.21 3.13 -10.83
C PRO A 17 -16.90 2.20 -11.83
N PRO A 18 -17.28 2.70 -13.03
CA PRO A 18 -17.76 1.83 -14.09
C PRO A 18 -16.61 0.91 -14.53
N VAL A 19 -16.86 -0.40 -14.47
CA VAL A 19 -15.84 -1.41 -14.78
C VAL A 19 -15.86 -1.73 -16.26
N LYS A 20 -14.68 -1.62 -16.89
CA LYS A 20 -14.46 -2.03 -18.29
C LYS A 20 -13.38 -3.12 -18.40
N ILE A 21 -12.90 -3.61 -17.26
CA ILE A 21 -11.82 -4.59 -17.17
C ILE A 21 -12.44 -5.95 -16.87
N ASP A 22 -12.01 -6.97 -17.60
CA ASP A 22 -12.31 -8.36 -17.31
C ASP A 22 -11.30 -8.86 -16.26
N TYR A 23 -11.81 -9.18 -15.06
CA TYR A 23 -10.97 -9.59 -13.93
C TYR A 23 -10.90 -11.11 -13.87
N PRO A 24 -9.68 -11.69 -13.67
CA PRO A 24 -9.49 -13.15 -13.51
C PRO A 24 -9.94 -13.59 -12.11
N GLU A 25 -11.25 -13.54 -11.83
CA GLU A 25 -11.79 -13.81 -10.49
C GLU A 25 -11.71 -15.26 -10.05
N GLU A 26 -11.33 -16.18 -10.92
CA GLU A 26 -11.01 -17.57 -10.57
C GLU A 26 -9.69 -17.67 -9.77
N ASP A 27 -8.75 -16.73 -9.98
CA ASP A 27 -7.50 -16.64 -9.21
C ASP A 27 -7.20 -15.19 -8.82
N PRO A 28 -7.50 -14.77 -7.58
CA PRO A 28 -7.34 -13.39 -7.13
C PRO A 28 -5.89 -12.91 -7.07
N TYR A 29 -4.92 -13.78 -7.24
CA TYR A 29 -3.50 -13.45 -7.22
C TYR A 29 -2.88 -13.28 -8.60
N VAL A 30 -3.63 -13.49 -9.67
CA VAL A 30 -3.17 -13.20 -11.03
C VAL A 30 -2.98 -11.71 -11.24
N GLY A 31 -1.89 -11.32 -11.88
CA GLY A 31 -1.64 -9.94 -12.28
C GLY A 31 -2.33 -9.58 -13.59
N LEU A 32 -3.11 -8.49 -13.63
CA LEU A 32 -3.71 -7.97 -14.85
C LEU A 32 -2.69 -7.38 -15.82
N TYR A 33 -1.59 -6.86 -15.30
CA TYR A 33 -0.60 -6.15 -16.09
C TYR A 33 0.73 -6.89 -16.07
N LYS A 34 1.27 -7.15 -17.26
CA LYS A 34 2.65 -7.62 -17.40
C LYS A 34 3.56 -6.40 -17.55
N PRO A 35 4.50 -6.16 -16.64
CA PRO A 35 5.44 -5.06 -16.78
C PRO A 35 6.30 -5.27 -18.03
N VAL A 36 6.57 -4.19 -18.77
CA VAL A 36 7.52 -4.19 -19.87
C VAL A 36 8.91 -4.10 -19.26
N TYR A 37 9.73 -5.13 -19.47
CA TYR A 37 11.10 -5.17 -18.98
C TYR A 37 12.02 -4.56 -20.03
N ASP A 38 12.43 -3.32 -19.82
CA ASP A 38 13.26 -2.53 -20.73
C ASP A 38 14.72 -2.38 -20.26
N ARG A 39 15.05 -2.98 -19.10
CA ARG A 39 16.36 -2.83 -18.50
C ARG A 39 16.90 -4.14 -17.91
N PRO A 40 18.24 -4.32 -17.90
CA PRO A 40 18.87 -5.40 -17.17
C PRO A 40 18.54 -5.27 -15.68
N TYR A 41 18.39 -6.41 -15.04
CA TYR A 41 18.00 -6.52 -13.66
C TYR A 41 19.07 -7.28 -12.88
N PRO A 42 19.63 -6.71 -11.82
CA PRO A 42 20.47 -7.47 -10.93
C PRO A 42 19.64 -8.56 -10.29
N GLU A 43 20.15 -9.76 -10.22
CA GLU A 43 19.52 -10.84 -9.50
C GLU A 43 19.28 -10.45 -8.05
N VAL A 44 18.08 -10.72 -7.55
CA VAL A 44 17.73 -10.52 -6.15
C VAL A 44 18.04 -11.82 -5.41
N ASP A 45 19.33 -12.05 -5.24
CA ASP A 45 19.89 -13.21 -4.55
C ASP A 45 20.24 -12.89 -3.08
N ALA A 46 20.99 -13.79 -2.46
CA ALA A 46 21.46 -13.62 -1.08
C ALA A 46 22.45 -12.44 -0.88
N ASN A 47 23.10 -11.99 -1.94
CA ASN A 47 24.10 -10.91 -1.92
C ASN A 47 23.51 -9.56 -2.34
N TYR A 48 22.19 -9.51 -2.63
CA TYR A 48 21.56 -8.27 -3.03
C TYR A 48 21.69 -7.19 -1.95
N PRO A 49 22.18 -5.98 -2.29
CA PRO A 49 22.47 -4.91 -1.32
C PRO A 49 21.18 -4.20 -0.88
N TYR A 50 20.35 -4.86 -0.08
CA TYR A 50 19.11 -4.29 0.45
C TYR A 50 19.33 -3.05 1.30
N VAL A 51 20.41 -3.07 2.09
CA VAL A 51 20.82 -1.96 2.96
C VAL A 51 22.02 -1.28 2.32
N ASP A 52 21.79 -0.19 1.63
CA ASP A 52 22.83 0.61 0.99
C ASP A 52 23.05 1.88 1.80
N ASP A 53 24.15 1.90 2.56
CA ASP A 53 24.57 3.02 3.42
C ASP A 53 25.51 4.01 2.73
N THR A 54 25.75 3.87 1.43
CA THR A 54 26.59 4.80 0.69
C THR A 54 26.01 6.23 0.75
N TRP A 55 26.90 7.22 0.76
CA TRP A 55 26.49 8.63 0.80
C TRP A 55 25.59 8.99 -0.41
N ARG A 56 25.86 8.39 -1.57
CA ARG A 56 25.06 8.59 -2.79
C ARG A 56 23.62 8.12 -2.60
N ASN A 57 23.43 6.96 -2.00
CA ASN A 57 22.10 6.44 -1.71
C ASN A 57 21.39 7.27 -0.62
N LYS A 58 22.10 7.66 0.44
CA LYS A 58 21.57 8.57 1.46
C LYS A 58 21.10 9.90 0.87
N LEU A 59 21.86 10.49 -0.06
CA LEU A 59 21.49 11.72 -0.75
C LEU A 59 20.26 11.51 -1.65
N ARG A 60 20.19 10.39 -2.40
CA ARG A 60 19.02 10.07 -3.25
C ARG A 60 17.75 9.90 -2.41
N ILE A 61 17.83 9.19 -1.29
CA ILE A 61 16.71 9.01 -0.38
C ILE A 61 16.28 10.35 0.21
N TRP A 62 17.22 11.18 0.68
CA TRP A 62 16.95 12.51 1.19
C TRP A 62 16.23 13.38 0.14
N PHE A 63 16.71 13.40 -1.09
CA PHE A 63 16.08 14.11 -2.20
C PHE A 63 14.66 13.59 -2.48
N GLY A 64 14.48 12.27 -2.49
CA GLY A 64 13.18 11.63 -2.67
C GLY A 64 12.15 12.08 -1.62
N TYR A 65 12.54 12.09 -0.35
CA TYR A 65 11.66 12.49 0.74
C TYR A 65 11.42 14.01 0.77
N ARG A 66 12.44 14.80 0.43
CA ARG A 66 12.37 16.28 0.56
C ARG A 66 11.68 16.95 -0.62
N PHE A 67 11.81 16.38 -1.82
CA PHE A 67 11.32 17.00 -3.04
C PHE A 67 10.33 16.11 -3.82
N VAL A 68 10.70 14.87 -4.12
CA VAL A 68 9.88 14.01 -5.00
C VAL A 68 8.51 13.73 -4.40
N ARG A 69 8.45 13.28 -3.15
CA ARG A 69 7.18 12.95 -2.48
C ARG A 69 6.24 14.18 -2.32
N PRO A 70 6.70 15.37 -1.88
CA PRO A 70 5.84 16.55 -1.83
C PRO A 70 5.30 16.97 -3.20
N ILE A 71 6.15 16.98 -4.24
CA ILE A 71 5.72 17.29 -5.62
C ILE A 71 4.69 16.28 -6.09
N LEU A 72 4.94 14.99 -5.89
CA LEU A 72 3.99 13.93 -6.21
C LEU A 72 2.64 14.15 -5.49
N GLY A 73 2.66 14.51 -4.22
CA GLY A 73 1.46 14.86 -3.46
C GLY A 73 0.69 16.05 -4.05
N VAL A 74 1.38 17.05 -4.57
CA VAL A 74 0.74 18.18 -5.27
C VAL A 74 0.09 17.70 -6.58
N VAL A 75 0.82 16.93 -7.39
CA VAL A 75 0.31 16.38 -8.65
C VAL A 75 -0.92 15.51 -8.44
N LEU A 76 -0.89 14.61 -7.45
CA LEU A 76 -2.03 13.75 -7.13
C LEU A 76 -3.25 14.55 -6.70
N ARG A 77 -3.08 15.62 -5.94
CA ARG A 77 -4.19 16.51 -5.53
C ARG A 77 -4.77 17.28 -6.70
N LEU A 78 -3.93 17.81 -7.57
CA LEU A 78 -4.38 18.65 -8.68
C LEU A 78 -5.01 17.82 -9.81
N LYS A 79 -4.41 16.68 -10.17
CA LYS A 79 -4.89 15.84 -11.29
C LYS A 79 -5.94 14.82 -10.88
N TYR A 80 -5.77 14.20 -9.71
CA TYR A 80 -6.59 13.07 -9.25
C TYR A 80 -7.43 13.41 -8.03
N GLY A 81 -7.43 14.66 -7.60
CA GLY A 81 -8.25 15.15 -6.50
C GLY A 81 -8.01 14.44 -5.18
N LEU A 82 -6.79 13.91 -4.97
CA LEU A 82 -6.44 13.15 -3.78
C LEU A 82 -6.76 13.92 -2.51
N ARG A 83 -7.46 13.28 -1.61
CA ARG A 83 -7.79 13.78 -0.27
C ARG A 83 -7.77 12.66 0.74
N TRP A 84 -7.65 13.02 2.02
CA TRP A 84 -7.59 12.05 3.13
C TRP A 84 -8.66 12.33 4.16
N GLN A 85 -9.09 11.28 4.81
CA GLN A 85 -9.91 11.35 6.00
C GLN A 85 -9.33 10.45 7.07
N ILE A 86 -9.20 10.96 8.29
CA ILE A 86 -8.89 10.13 9.46
C ILE A 86 -10.21 9.66 10.03
N GLU A 87 -10.30 8.39 10.35
CA GLU A 87 -11.50 7.82 10.94
C GLU A 87 -11.98 8.61 12.17
N GLY A 88 -13.30 8.81 12.25
CA GLY A 88 -13.94 9.64 13.28
C GLY A 88 -13.89 11.15 13.00
N GLU A 89 -13.23 11.60 11.94
CA GLU A 89 -13.29 13.00 11.50
C GLU A 89 -14.34 13.18 10.40
N LYS A 90 -15.16 14.23 10.50
CA LYS A 90 -16.16 14.55 9.46
C LYS A 90 -15.54 15.21 8.22
N LYS A 91 -14.35 15.81 8.36
CA LYS A 91 -13.73 16.63 7.31
C LYS A 91 -12.71 15.83 6.49
N TRP A 92 -12.78 16.02 5.18
CA TRP A 92 -11.74 15.59 4.24
C TRP A 92 -10.60 16.60 4.20
N HIS A 93 -9.38 16.11 4.32
CA HIS A 93 -8.17 16.93 4.31
C HIS A 93 -7.48 16.87 2.95
N ARG A 94 -7.03 18.05 2.49
CA ARG A 94 -6.17 18.20 1.31
C ARG A 94 -4.73 18.55 1.71
N SER A 95 -4.41 18.46 3.01
CA SER A 95 -3.07 18.78 3.52
C SER A 95 -2.00 17.85 2.94
N SER A 96 -0.75 18.31 2.98
CA SER A 96 0.39 17.55 2.47
C SER A 96 0.82 16.39 3.37
N CYS A 97 0.31 16.31 4.60
CA CYS A 97 0.66 15.26 5.54
C CYS A 97 -0.42 15.06 6.61
N PRO A 98 -1.45 14.23 6.35
CA PRO A 98 -2.46 13.90 7.36
C PRO A 98 -1.86 13.11 8.52
N MET A 99 -0.75 12.39 8.33
CA MET A 99 -0.10 11.59 9.35
C MET A 99 0.30 12.40 10.59
N ARG A 100 0.67 13.68 10.45
CA ARG A 100 0.95 14.54 11.61
C ARG A 100 -0.26 14.72 12.54
N ARG A 101 -1.48 14.74 11.98
CA ARG A 101 -2.71 14.77 12.79
C ARG A 101 -2.99 13.42 13.42
N TYR A 102 -2.78 12.36 12.64
CA TYR A 102 -2.96 10.98 13.08
C TYR A 102 -2.09 10.67 14.30
N LEU A 103 -0.81 11.05 14.27
CA LEU A 103 0.14 10.85 15.37
C LEU A 103 -0.17 11.66 16.64
N LYS A 104 -1.00 12.70 16.56
CA LYS A 104 -1.52 13.38 17.76
C LYS A 104 -2.59 12.56 18.48
N LYS A 105 -3.20 11.62 17.77
CA LYS A 105 -4.33 10.81 18.24
C LYS A 105 -3.87 9.41 18.70
N PHE A 106 -2.80 8.88 18.12
CA PHE A 106 -2.30 7.54 18.39
C PHE A 106 -0.80 7.56 18.62
N ASP A 107 -0.35 6.87 19.69
CA ASP A 107 1.08 6.66 19.94
C ASP A 107 1.60 5.54 19.01
N LEU A 108 2.53 5.91 18.14
CA LEU A 108 3.20 5.04 17.17
C LEU A 108 4.71 5.24 17.24
N SER A 109 5.24 5.56 18.43
CA SER A 109 6.68 5.83 18.66
C SER A 109 7.57 4.68 18.21
N HIS A 110 7.10 3.44 18.30
CA HIS A 110 7.82 2.23 17.86
C HIS A 110 7.65 1.93 16.35
N GLY A 111 7.04 2.83 15.58
CA GLY A 111 6.75 2.64 14.18
C GLY A 111 5.43 1.91 13.93
N ALA A 112 5.11 1.71 12.65
CA ALA A 112 3.89 1.04 12.22
C ALA A 112 4.06 0.34 10.88
N ILE A 113 3.14 -0.57 10.59
CA ILE A 113 2.94 -1.14 9.26
C ILE A 113 1.65 -0.56 8.69
N THR A 114 1.74 0.14 7.57
CA THR A 114 0.55 0.62 6.86
C THR A 114 0.13 -0.41 5.82
N ILE A 115 -1.15 -0.74 5.79
CA ILE A 115 -1.73 -1.71 4.87
C ILE A 115 -2.86 -1.05 4.09
N ALA A 116 -2.88 -1.24 2.77
CA ALA A 116 -3.92 -0.71 1.90
C ALA A 116 -4.39 -1.74 0.87
N ASN A 117 -5.60 -1.55 0.36
CA ASN A 117 -6.06 -2.25 -0.85
C ASN A 117 -5.29 -1.77 -2.08
N HIS A 118 -5.12 -2.67 -3.07
CA HIS A 118 -4.28 -2.43 -4.27
C HIS A 118 -5.14 -2.34 -5.53
N CYS A 119 -5.69 -1.17 -5.77
CA CYS A 119 -6.76 -0.95 -6.75
C CYS A 119 -6.53 0.22 -7.71
N TYR A 120 -5.32 0.82 -7.71
CA TYR A 120 -5.02 1.93 -8.60
C TYR A 120 -3.51 2.11 -8.82
N ARG A 121 -3.11 2.55 -10.02
CA ARG A 121 -1.70 2.73 -10.40
C ARG A 121 -0.92 3.72 -9.51
N HIS A 122 -1.60 4.61 -8.81
CA HIS A 122 -0.98 5.59 -7.91
C HIS A 122 -1.20 5.28 -6.43
N ASP A 123 -1.63 4.06 -6.07
CA ASP A 123 -1.89 3.65 -4.69
C ASP A 123 -0.69 3.89 -3.78
N CYS A 124 0.47 3.35 -4.18
CA CYS A 124 1.73 3.53 -3.47
C CYS A 124 2.04 5.01 -3.24
N ALA A 125 1.91 5.83 -4.29
CA ALA A 125 2.14 7.26 -4.20
C ALA A 125 1.12 7.95 -3.29
N SER A 126 -0.15 7.56 -3.35
CA SER A 126 -1.21 8.10 -2.49
C SER A 126 -0.90 7.85 -1.02
N VAL A 127 -0.54 6.61 -0.65
CA VAL A 127 -0.19 6.27 0.74
C VAL A 127 1.10 6.96 1.18
N LEU A 128 2.14 6.94 0.35
CA LEU A 128 3.41 7.58 0.67
C LEU A 128 3.26 9.08 0.92
N THR A 129 2.39 9.76 0.18
CA THR A 129 2.15 11.20 0.42
C THR A 129 1.40 11.43 1.72
N ALA A 130 0.59 10.49 2.20
CA ALA A 130 -0.04 10.57 3.51
C ALA A 130 0.98 10.51 4.65
N ILE A 131 2.05 9.71 4.49
CA ILE A 131 3.11 9.51 5.50
C ILE A 131 4.25 10.52 5.35
N ASN A 132 4.24 11.33 4.29
CA ASN A 132 5.34 12.21 3.91
C ASN A 132 5.77 13.16 5.05
N GLY A 133 7.11 13.24 5.24
CA GLY A 133 7.73 14.14 6.20
C GLY A 133 7.64 13.69 7.66
N THR A 134 7.06 12.52 7.96
CA THR A 134 6.98 11.98 9.33
C THR A 134 7.94 10.81 9.53
N HIS A 135 7.88 9.80 8.65
CA HIS A 135 8.65 8.57 8.83
C HIS A 135 9.25 8.07 7.54
N ARG A 136 10.43 7.46 7.65
CA ARG A 136 11.03 6.70 6.55
C ARG A 136 10.26 5.39 6.37
N THR A 137 9.90 5.07 5.14
CA THR A 137 9.06 3.91 4.83
C THR A 137 9.77 2.98 3.84
N ARG A 138 9.64 1.67 4.04
CA ARG A 138 10.06 0.64 3.10
C ARG A 138 8.85 -0.09 2.56
N ILE A 139 8.89 -0.42 1.26
CA ILE A 139 7.77 -1.01 0.53
C ILE A 139 8.26 -2.24 -0.19
N PRO A 140 7.92 -3.46 0.29
CA PRO A 140 8.18 -4.67 -0.47
C PRO A 140 7.45 -4.61 -1.82
N MET A 141 8.16 -4.85 -2.91
CA MET A 141 7.61 -4.77 -4.25
C MET A 141 8.06 -5.97 -5.08
N PHE A 142 7.22 -6.37 -6.02
CA PHE A 142 7.57 -7.40 -6.98
C PHE A 142 8.88 -7.07 -7.72
N ALA A 143 9.87 -7.95 -7.59
CA ALA A 143 11.23 -7.71 -8.08
C ALA A 143 11.30 -7.28 -9.56
N PRO A 144 10.53 -7.86 -10.49
CA PRO A 144 10.52 -7.43 -11.89
C PRO A 144 10.16 -5.96 -12.13
N ASN A 145 9.46 -5.27 -11.23
CA ASN A 145 9.20 -3.84 -11.38
C ASN A 145 10.49 -3.00 -11.41
N PHE A 146 11.57 -3.50 -10.83
CA PHE A 146 12.88 -2.84 -10.83
C PHE A 146 13.65 -2.99 -12.14
N ARG A 147 13.09 -3.71 -13.13
CA ARG A 147 13.60 -3.81 -14.51
C ARG A 147 12.93 -2.84 -15.47
N THR A 148 11.94 -2.08 -15.00
CA THR A 148 11.22 -1.08 -15.79
C THR A 148 11.94 0.27 -15.75
N LYS A 149 11.53 1.18 -16.63
CA LYS A 149 12.02 2.58 -16.63
C LYS A 149 11.84 3.28 -15.28
N ASP A 150 10.88 2.84 -14.49
CA ASP A 150 10.52 3.45 -13.21
C ASP A 150 11.38 2.95 -12.02
N GLN A 151 12.37 2.06 -12.24
CA GLN A 151 13.16 1.45 -11.17
C GLN A 151 13.81 2.48 -10.22
N TYR A 152 14.33 3.57 -10.76
CA TYR A 152 14.97 4.61 -9.93
C TYR A 152 13.96 5.33 -9.05
N PHE A 153 12.78 5.61 -9.60
CA PHE A 153 11.68 6.19 -8.84
C PHE A 153 11.25 5.25 -7.71
N LEU A 154 11.08 3.96 -8.00
CA LEU A 154 10.70 2.97 -6.98
C LEU A 154 11.71 2.92 -5.83
N ARG A 155 13.02 2.92 -6.13
CA ARG A 155 14.08 2.95 -5.10
C ARG A 155 14.05 4.24 -4.27
N ILE A 156 13.88 5.38 -4.91
CA ILE A 156 13.81 6.70 -4.24
C ILE A 156 12.63 6.76 -3.27
N VAL A 157 11.49 6.19 -3.62
CA VAL A 157 10.31 6.17 -2.75
C VAL A 157 10.33 5.08 -1.68
N GLY A 158 11.37 4.27 -1.61
CA GLY A 158 11.57 3.26 -0.56
C GLY A 158 11.21 1.83 -0.98
N GLY A 159 11.04 1.57 -2.27
CA GLY A 159 10.80 0.23 -2.80
C GLY A 159 11.95 -0.72 -2.54
N ILE A 160 11.62 -1.94 -2.12
CA ILE A 160 12.55 -3.05 -1.84
C ILE A 160 12.08 -4.27 -2.65
N PRO A 161 12.93 -4.84 -3.52
CA PRO A 161 12.51 -5.99 -4.31
C PRO A 161 12.36 -7.24 -3.45
N ILE A 162 11.24 -7.93 -3.59
CA ILE A 162 11.02 -9.25 -2.98
C ILE A 162 11.74 -10.28 -3.84
N PRO A 163 12.57 -11.19 -3.27
CA PRO A 163 13.18 -12.27 -4.04
C PRO A 163 12.12 -13.12 -4.73
N ALA A 164 12.41 -13.54 -5.96
CA ALA A 164 11.58 -14.52 -6.62
C ALA A 164 11.72 -15.90 -5.93
N PRO A 165 10.72 -16.79 -5.99
CA PRO A 165 10.81 -18.12 -5.39
C PRO A 165 12.05 -18.91 -5.83
N GLU A 166 12.45 -18.75 -7.07
CA GLU A 166 13.59 -19.40 -7.71
C GLU A 166 14.95 -18.95 -7.12
N ALA A 167 14.99 -17.76 -6.48
CA ALA A 167 16.20 -17.27 -5.80
C ALA A 167 16.52 -18.04 -4.51
N GLY A 168 15.60 -18.85 -4.04
CA GLY A 168 15.79 -19.79 -2.94
C GLY A 168 15.74 -19.18 -1.54
N LEU A 169 15.93 -20.05 -0.54
CA LEU A 169 15.81 -19.68 0.87
C LEU A 169 16.88 -18.70 1.34
N SER A 170 18.08 -18.72 0.77
CA SER A 170 19.15 -17.80 1.13
C SER A 170 18.82 -16.36 0.78
N ALA A 171 18.24 -16.11 -0.39
CA ALA A 171 17.77 -14.81 -0.80
C ALA A 171 16.64 -14.30 0.11
N MET A 172 15.70 -15.17 0.47
CA MET A 172 14.62 -14.82 1.41
C MET A 172 15.15 -14.53 2.82
N LYS A 173 16.18 -15.24 3.29
CA LYS A 173 16.86 -14.94 4.57
C LYS A 173 17.51 -13.56 4.51
N ALA A 174 18.22 -13.21 3.42
CA ALA A 174 18.84 -11.89 3.25
C ALA A 174 17.80 -10.77 3.21
N PHE A 175 16.67 -10.98 2.52
CA PHE A 175 15.54 -10.07 2.52
C PHE A 175 14.99 -9.84 3.93
N ASN A 176 14.74 -10.90 4.69
CA ASN A 176 14.23 -10.80 6.05
C ASN A 176 15.23 -10.10 6.98
N ALA A 177 16.52 -10.40 6.88
CA ALA A 177 17.56 -9.73 7.65
C ALA A 177 17.64 -8.22 7.35
N ALA A 178 17.40 -7.83 6.09
CA ALA A 178 17.31 -6.41 5.73
C ALA A 178 16.12 -5.72 6.39
N PHE A 179 14.96 -6.40 6.51
CA PHE A 179 13.81 -5.85 7.22
C PHE A 179 14.02 -5.78 8.73
N ASP A 180 14.77 -6.72 9.32
CA ASP A 180 15.22 -6.64 10.73
C ASP A 180 16.07 -5.39 10.96
N GLU A 181 16.98 -5.08 10.03
CA GLU A 181 17.80 -3.87 10.09
C GLU A 181 16.98 -2.59 9.87
N PHE A 182 16.01 -2.58 8.96
CA PHE A 182 15.12 -1.44 8.77
C PHE A 182 14.23 -1.20 10.00
N ASP A 183 13.76 -2.26 10.64
CA ASP A 183 13.02 -2.17 11.91
C ASP A 183 13.86 -1.53 13.00
N ARG A 184 15.11 -2.03 13.21
CA ARG A 184 16.08 -1.49 14.18
C ARG A 184 16.39 0.00 13.94
N ARG A 185 16.32 0.46 12.67
CA ARG A 185 16.50 1.87 12.29
C ARG A 185 15.22 2.71 12.41
N GLY A 186 14.12 2.14 12.92
CA GLY A 186 12.84 2.84 13.10
C GLY A 186 12.08 3.10 11.80
N TYR A 187 12.30 2.33 10.74
CA TYR A 187 11.54 2.48 9.51
C TYR A 187 10.11 1.94 9.68
N TRP A 188 9.18 2.59 9.01
CA TRP A 188 7.84 2.08 8.78
C TRP A 188 7.83 1.17 7.56
N PHE A 189 6.84 0.27 7.51
CA PHE A 189 6.61 -0.57 6.35
C PHE A 189 5.27 -0.24 5.72
N HIS A 190 5.20 -0.31 4.40
CA HIS A 190 3.91 -0.22 3.68
C HIS A 190 3.75 -1.44 2.80
N ILE A 191 2.61 -2.11 2.92
CA ILE A 191 2.37 -3.39 2.25
C ILE A 191 0.97 -3.38 1.63
N PHE A 192 0.89 -3.89 0.39
CA PHE A 192 -0.35 -4.24 -0.27
C PHE A 192 -0.52 -5.77 -0.18
N PRO A 193 -1.29 -6.30 0.78
CA PRO A 193 -1.34 -7.74 1.02
C PRO A 193 -2.10 -8.53 -0.05
N GLU A 194 -2.85 -7.87 -0.92
CA GLU A 194 -3.43 -8.46 -2.12
C GLU A 194 -2.38 -8.90 -3.17
N ALA A 195 -1.11 -8.53 -2.98
CA ALA A 195 0.06 -8.84 -3.80
C ALA A 195 0.05 -8.31 -5.24
N LYS A 196 -1.05 -8.29 -5.93
CA LYS A 196 -1.21 -7.80 -7.30
C LYS A 196 -2.20 -6.64 -7.36
N ARG A 197 -2.01 -5.74 -8.32
CA ARG A 197 -2.90 -4.60 -8.51
C ARG A 197 -3.99 -4.94 -9.54
N TRP A 198 -5.26 -4.67 -9.17
CA TRP A 198 -6.39 -4.69 -10.08
C TRP A 198 -7.02 -3.30 -10.12
N ASP A 199 -6.72 -2.56 -11.17
CA ASP A 199 -7.19 -1.17 -11.28
C ASP A 199 -8.72 -1.11 -11.28
N TRP A 200 -9.26 -0.22 -10.46
CA TRP A 200 -10.69 0.06 -10.30
C TRP A 200 -11.52 -1.06 -9.67
N TYR A 201 -10.90 -2.16 -9.28
CA TYR A 201 -11.59 -3.25 -8.61
C TYR A 201 -11.98 -2.83 -7.19
N LYS A 202 -13.29 -2.78 -6.92
CA LYS A 202 -13.80 -2.28 -5.63
C LYS A 202 -13.79 -3.35 -4.53
N PRO A 203 -14.15 -4.62 -4.78
CA PRO A 203 -14.04 -5.68 -3.78
C PRO A 203 -12.61 -5.82 -3.27
N LEU A 204 -12.46 -6.14 -1.99
CA LEU A 204 -11.17 -6.43 -1.39
C LEU A 204 -10.84 -7.91 -1.59
N ARG A 205 -9.71 -8.19 -2.23
CA ARG A 205 -9.26 -9.56 -2.50
C ARG A 205 -8.59 -10.18 -1.28
N PRO A 206 -8.40 -11.52 -1.25
CA PRO A 206 -7.74 -12.22 -0.15
C PRO A 206 -6.32 -11.71 0.10
N PHE A 207 -5.91 -11.72 1.36
CA PHE A 207 -4.62 -11.20 1.82
C PHE A 207 -3.56 -12.31 1.94
N GLN A 208 -2.32 -11.95 1.63
CA GLN A 208 -1.13 -12.74 1.93
C GLN A 208 -0.66 -12.49 3.37
N LYS A 209 -0.24 -13.55 4.07
CA LYS A 209 0.11 -13.52 5.51
C LYS A 209 1.33 -12.67 5.87
N GLY A 210 2.21 -12.36 4.91
CA GLY A 210 3.51 -11.74 5.16
C GLY A 210 3.48 -10.47 6.00
N ALA A 211 2.57 -9.54 5.71
CA ALA A 211 2.42 -8.28 6.43
C ALA A 211 2.06 -8.48 7.91
N PHE A 212 1.19 -9.41 8.19
CA PHE A 212 0.67 -9.71 9.52
C PHE A 212 1.69 -10.45 10.38
N THR A 213 2.44 -11.35 9.75
CA THR A 213 3.62 -12.00 10.35
C THR A 213 4.70 -10.96 10.74
N MET A 214 4.91 -9.93 9.91
CA MET A 214 5.84 -8.84 10.23
C MET A 214 5.32 -7.98 11.38
N SER A 215 4.02 -7.70 11.45
CA SER A 215 3.39 -6.97 12.57
C SER A 215 3.64 -7.68 13.89
N TYR A 216 3.37 -8.99 13.94
CA TYR A 216 3.66 -9.80 15.12
C TYR A 216 5.15 -9.81 15.48
N LYS A 217 6.04 -10.07 14.48
CA LYS A 217 7.49 -10.17 14.68
C LYS A 217 8.10 -8.90 15.26
N TYR A 218 7.69 -7.73 14.74
CA TYR A 218 8.28 -6.45 15.11
C TYR A 218 7.45 -5.69 16.17
N ASN A 219 6.38 -6.30 16.66
CA ASN A 219 5.45 -5.68 17.58
C ASN A 219 4.98 -4.30 17.11
N LYS A 220 4.71 -4.18 15.79
CA LYS A 220 4.27 -2.93 15.18
C LYS A 220 2.77 -2.96 14.89
N PRO A 221 2.01 -1.93 15.31
CA PRO A 221 0.60 -1.83 14.95
C PRO A 221 0.41 -1.69 13.44
N ILE A 222 -0.72 -2.22 12.96
CA ILE A 222 -1.17 -2.09 11.59
C ILE A 222 -2.08 -0.86 11.50
N ILE A 223 -1.80 0.02 10.56
CA ILE A 223 -2.69 1.12 10.20
C ILE A 223 -3.41 0.76 8.89
N PRO A 224 -4.70 0.45 8.92
CA PRO A 224 -5.46 0.14 7.72
C PRO A 224 -5.77 1.42 6.93
N PHE A 225 -5.50 1.41 5.64
CA PHE A 225 -5.83 2.46 4.70
C PHE A 225 -6.80 1.92 3.65
N ALA A 226 -7.95 2.55 3.50
CA ALA A 226 -8.86 2.25 2.40
C ALA A 226 -8.70 3.29 1.28
N ILE A 227 -8.27 2.84 0.12
CA ILE A 227 -8.24 3.64 -1.09
C ILE A 227 -9.60 3.48 -1.77
N THR A 228 -10.30 4.59 -1.95
CA THR A 228 -11.64 4.63 -2.51
C THR A 228 -11.73 5.70 -3.61
N TYR A 229 -12.86 5.74 -4.28
CA TYR A 229 -13.08 6.60 -5.42
C TYR A 229 -14.25 7.54 -5.20
N ARG A 230 -14.27 8.62 -5.96
CA ARG A 230 -15.40 9.52 -6.11
C ARG A 230 -15.54 10.02 -7.54
N GLU A 231 -16.72 10.42 -7.90
CA GLU A 231 -17.00 10.98 -9.20
C GLU A 231 -16.19 12.28 -9.45
N ARG A 232 -15.82 12.50 -10.70
CA ARG A 232 -15.18 13.73 -11.16
C ARG A 232 -16.18 14.86 -11.24
N THR A 233 -16.12 15.82 -10.33
CA THR A 233 -17.02 16.97 -10.27
C THR A 233 -16.26 18.29 -10.22
N GLY A 234 -16.93 19.39 -10.50
CA GLY A 234 -16.36 20.74 -10.46
C GLY A 234 -15.14 20.91 -11.40
N ILE A 235 -14.09 21.56 -10.91
CA ILE A 235 -12.88 21.84 -11.70
C ILE A 235 -12.18 20.55 -12.18
N TYR A 236 -12.37 19.43 -11.50
CA TYR A 236 -11.76 18.16 -11.89
C TYR A 236 -12.35 17.55 -13.17
N ARG A 237 -13.45 18.08 -13.70
CA ARG A 237 -13.94 17.73 -15.04
C ARG A 237 -12.98 18.19 -16.12
N PHE A 238 -12.14 19.19 -15.83
CA PHE A 238 -11.19 19.79 -16.77
C PHE A 238 -9.73 19.42 -16.49
N LEU A 239 -9.44 18.86 -15.29
CA LEU A 239 -8.09 18.53 -14.86
C LEU A 239 -7.87 17.00 -14.84
N GLY A 240 -6.78 16.54 -15.42
CA GLY A 240 -6.38 15.13 -15.41
C GLY A 240 -7.17 14.23 -16.37
N PRO A 241 -7.00 12.90 -16.28
CA PRO A 241 -7.68 11.93 -17.14
C PRO A 241 -9.19 11.93 -16.89
N LYS A 242 -9.98 12.16 -17.95
CA LYS A 242 -11.43 12.34 -17.84
C LYS A 242 -12.19 11.04 -17.50
N ASP A 243 -11.64 9.92 -17.90
CA ASP A 243 -12.20 8.56 -17.76
C ASP A 243 -11.82 7.89 -16.43
N GLU A 244 -10.99 8.55 -15.62
CA GLU A 244 -10.59 8.02 -14.32
C GLU A 244 -11.33 8.75 -13.19
N PRO A 245 -11.79 8.03 -12.15
CA PRO A 245 -12.38 8.66 -10.98
C PRO A 245 -11.33 9.45 -10.19
N LEU A 246 -11.79 10.26 -9.26
CA LEU A 246 -10.93 10.90 -8.27
C LEU A 246 -10.66 9.94 -7.13
N THR A 247 -9.46 10.03 -6.55
CA THR A 247 -8.99 9.15 -5.49
C THR A 247 -9.14 9.80 -4.12
N GLN A 248 -9.46 8.98 -3.13
CA GLN A 248 -9.46 9.38 -1.73
C GLN A 248 -8.96 8.24 -0.86
N VAL A 249 -8.39 8.58 0.29
CA VAL A 249 -7.83 7.61 1.25
C VAL A 249 -8.46 7.85 2.62
N VAL A 250 -8.98 6.79 3.22
CA VAL A 250 -9.48 6.79 4.59
C VAL A 250 -8.47 6.04 5.45
N MET A 251 -8.05 6.66 6.55
CA MET A 251 -7.09 6.11 7.51
C MET A 251 -7.85 5.62 8.73
N GLY A 252 -7.83 4.32 8.99
CA GLY A 252 -8.46 3.70 10.15
C GLY A 252 -7.65 3.80 11.43
N ALA A 253 -8.23 3.35 12.54
CA ALA A 253 -7.52 3.23 13.81
C ALA A 253 -6.43 2.15 13.76
N PRO A 254 -5.33 2.27 14.53
CA PRO A 254 -4.30 1.25 14.55
C PRO A 254 -4.81 -0.04 15.21
N ILE A 255 -4.42 -1.17 14.62
CA ILE A 255 -4.67 -2.51 15.13
C ILE A 255 -3.37 -3.03 15.74
N TYR A 256 -3.35 -3.19 17.06
CA TYR A 256 -2.16 -3.61 17.78
C TYR A 256 -2.03 -5.14 17.79
N PRO A 257 -0.81 -5.69 17.58
CA PRO A 257 -0.57 -7.12 17.72
C PRO A 257 -0.53 -7.53 19.20
N ASP A 258 -1.01 -8.72 19.49
CA ASP A 258 -0.84 -9.38 20.77
C ASP A 258 0.30 -10.40 20.66
N THR A 259 1.50 -10.00 21.11
CA THR A 259 2.69 -10.85 21.04
C THR A 259 2.71 -11.95 22.12
N SER A 260 1.76 -11.95 23.06
CA SER A 260 1.57 -13.03 24.05
C SER A 260 0.78 -14.22 23.49
N ALA A 261 0.00 -13.98 22.44
CA ALA A 261 -0.77 -15.02 21.75
C ALA A 261 0.10 -15.89 20.84
N PRO A 262 -0.29 -17.13 20.51
CA PRO A 262 0.41 -17.95 19.54
C PRO A 262 0.49 -17.25 18.17
N ARG A 263 1.70 -17.20 17.59
CA ARG A 263 1.99 -16.48 16.35
C ARG A 263 1.01 -16.76 15.21
N ALA A 264 0.65 -18.03 14.99
CA ALA A 264 -0.23 -18.42 13.90
C ALA A 264 -1.64 -17.82 14.09
N ALA A 265 -2.21 -17.96 15.26
CA ALA A 265 -3.53 -17.44 15.62
C ALA A 265 -3.56 -15.91 15.54
N GLU A 266 -2.53 -15.25 16.06
CA GLU A 266 -2.46 -13.79 16.04
C GLU A 266 -2.27 -13.23 14.62
N THR A 267 -1.44 -13.89 13.79
CA THR A 267 -1.30 -13.52 12.38
C THR A 267 -2.63 -13.59 11.65
N GLU A 268 -3.41 -14.62 11.89
CA GLU A 268 -4.75 -14.79 11.31
C GLU A 268 -5.74 -13.74 11.84
N ARG A 269 -5.75 -13.50 13.16
CA ARG A 269 -6.59 -12.46 13.78
C ARG A 269 -6.29 -11.08 13.16
N LEU A 270 -5.02 -10.70 13.06
CA LEU A 270 -4.60 -9.42 12.48
C LEU A 270 -5.05 -9.30 11.02
N MET A 271 -4.91 -10.38 10.26
CA MET A 271 -5.29 -10.43 8.84
C MET A 271 -6.80 -10.24 8.68
N ASN A 272 -7.61 -11.03 9.39
CA ASN A 272 -9.07 -10.95 9.34
C ASN A 272 -9.55 -9.56 9.75
N LYS A 273 -9.08 -9.07 10.90
CA LYS A 273 -9.47 -7.75 11.42
C LYS A 273 -9.06 -6.61 10.47
N THR A 274 -7.89 -6.68 9.85
CA THR A 274 -7.45 -5.66 8.90
C THR A 274 -8.28 -5.69 7.62
N HIS A 275 -8.61 -6.88 7.12
CA HIS A 275 -9.46 -7.04 5.94
C HIS A 275 -10.87 -6.48 6.18
N GLU A 276 -11.51 -6.85 7.28
CA GLU A 276 -12.81 -6.32 7.70
C GLU A 276 -12.79 -4.80 7.83
N GLU A 277 -11.73 -4.28 8.46
CA GLU A 277 -11.59 -2.85 8.69
C GLU A 277 -11.42 -2.06 7.38
N ILE A 278 -10.61 -2.56 6.44
CA ILE A 278 -10.47 -1.92 5.12
C ILE A 278 -11.79 -1.99 4.35
N CYS A 279 -12.53 -3.10 4.41
CA CYS A 279 -13.88 -3.19 3.83
C CYS A 279 -14.81 -2.12 4.43
N ARG A 280 -14.84 -2.00 5.75
CA ARG A 280 -15.65 -1.01 6.47
C ARG A 280 -15.29 0.42 6.07
N LEU A 281 -14.01 0.77 6.05
CA LEU A 281 -13.51 2.09 5.66
C LEU A 281 -13.78 2.39 4.18
N ALA A 282 -13.76 1.37 3.33
CA ALA A 282 -14.09 1.47 1.92
C ALA A 282 -15.60 1.55 1.64
N GLY A 283 -16.45 1.39 2.67
CA GLY A 283 -17.89 1.37 2.55
C GLY A 283 -18.43 0.10 1.90
N ILE A 284 -17.72 -1.02 2.00
CA ILE A 284 -18.15 -2.34 1.54
C ILE A 284 -18.86 -3.03 2.70
N LYS A 285 -20.15 -3.34 2.56
CA LYS A 285 -20.92 -4.04 3.58
C LYS A 285 -20.72 -5.56 3.50
N HIS A 286 -20.82 -6.09 2.29
CA HIS A 286 -20.63 -7.50 2.00
C HIS A 286 -19.56 -7.67 0.93
N ASN A 287 -18.43 -8.23 1.33
CA ASN A 287 -17.35 -8.55 0.41
C ASN A 287 -17.44 -10.01 0.00
N THR A 288 -17.35 -10.29 -1.29
CA THR A 288 -17.48 -11.67 -1.81
C THR A 288 -16.22 -12.51 -1.60
N TRP A 289 -15.10 -11.86 -1.34
CA TRP A 289 -13.85 -12.55 -1.04
C TRP A 289 -13.65 -12.73 0.47
N PRO A 290 -13.15 -13.89 0.91
CA PRO A 290 -12.67 -14.08 2.28
C PRO A 290 -11.40 -13.26 2.51
N SER A 291 -10.96 -13.17 3.76
CA SER A 291 -9.71 -12.50 4.14
C SER A 291 -8.47 -13.25 3.67
N SER A 292 -8.56 -14.58 3.49
CA SER A 292 -7.53 -15.46 2.92
C SER A 292 -8.17 -16.61 2.14
N LEU A 293 -7.42 -17.21 1.23
CA LEU A 293 -7.74 -18.47 0.57
C LEU A 293 -6.96 -19.59 1.21
#